data_372b9cf1c762ad0e817ff780d5303257
#
_entry.id   372b9cf1c762ad0e817ff780d5303257
#
_cell.length_a   1.000
_cell.length_b   1.000
_cell.length_c   1.000
_cell.angle_alpha   90.00
_cell.angle_beta   90.00
_cell.angle_gamma   90.00
#
_symmetry.space_group_name_H-M   'P 1'
#
loop_
_entity.id
_entity.type
_entity.pdbx_description
1 polymer ?
#
loop_
_entity_poly.entity_id
_entity_poly.type
_entity_poly.pdbx_seq_one_letter_code
_entity_poly.pdbx_strand_id
1 'polypeptide(L)'
;MKIAIINSNLALEAGGGVRMQGIMWHDGIVRLGHECDLINFWDENNWGNYDWIIVLAYGEMFPNIMRQLPKFNPNIAIAPIIDPRWSKNVFKFFFKYWGFKKHFGLSSQYHDFYLYGRNAKIYLTRSNLETEFLSDGCDVSLDIIHKVPLSLRFNIADEMPEKENFCFHCSRLRAANKNVERLISAAKKYHFKLKLAGTLNGENEKQWLSSLIENADNIEYVGMLSDEQLISYYRRAKVFALPSLVEGVGMVALEAAAYGAEVVLTNIGAPKEYWDGHAELVNPYDVDDIGNAVVKCLNKKTEDSDILEFMKAHYSLEACTHRLIEVLKNN
;
A
#
# COMPACT_ATOMS: atom_id res chain seq x y z
N MET A 1 5.90 -25.85 -1.91
CA MET A 1 6.60 -25.08 -2.97
C MET A 1 7.77 -24.36 -2.35
N LYS A 2 8.80 -24.16 -3.15
CA LYS A 2 9.93 -23.31 -2.82
C LYS A 2 9.88 -22.03 -3.67
N ILE A 3 9.80 -20.87 -3.03
CA ILE A 3 9.55 -19.57 -3.68
C ILE A 3 10.70 -18.62 -3.36
N ALA A 4 11.19 -17.89 -4.35
CA ALA A 4 12.13 -16.79 -4.15
C ALA A 4 11.43 -15.45 -4.33
N ILE A 5 11.77 -14.46 -3.52
CA ILE A 5 11.30 -13.07 -3.66
C ILE A 5 12.49 -12.15 -3.88
N ILE A 6 12.46 -11.40 -4.97
CA ILE A 6 13.50 -10.45 -5.37
C ILE A 6 12.92 -9.05 -5.32
N ASN A 7 13.57 -8.13 -4.60
CA ASN A 7 13.27 -6.70 -4.71
C ASN A 7 14.17 -6.07 -5.79
N SER A 8 13.56 -5.54 -6.83
CA SER A 8 14.30 -4.91 -7.94
C SER A 8 14.68 -3.43 -7.67
N ASN A 9 14.22 -2.86 -6.57
CA ASN A 9 14.57 -1.51 -6.16
C ASN A 9 15.76 -1.51 -5.19
N LEU A 10 16.71 -0.59 -5.40
CA LEU A 10 17.75 -0.27 -4.43
C LEU A 10 17.16 0.66 -3.35
N ALA A 11 16.34 0.12 -2.46
CA ALA A 11 15.77 0.90 -1.37
C ALA A 11 16.68 0.86 -0.16
N LEU A 12 17.33 1.97 0.15
CA LEU A 12 18.12 2.15 1.37
C LEU A 12 17.24 2.42 2.60
N GLU A 13 16.00 2.86 2.38
CA GLU A 13 15.04 3.16 3.47
C GLU A 13 14.40 1.88 4.02
N ALA A 14 14.50 1.70 5.33
CA ALA A 14 13.98 0.51 6.03
C ALA A 14 12.44 0.35 5.96
N GLY A 15 11.68 1.41 5.72
CA GLY A 15 10.21 1.47 5.82
C GLY A 15 9.45 1.51 4.48
N GLY A 16 10.08 1.21 3.35
CA GLY A 16 9.43 1.30 2.04
C GLY A 16 8.32 0.24 1.84
N GLY A 17 7.17 0.64 1.28
CA GLY A 17 6.02 -0.25 1.05
C GLY A 17 6.34 -1.50 0.22
N VAL A 18 7.22 -1.38 -0.77
CA VAL A 18 7.71 -2.52 -1.58
C VAL A 18 8.41 -3.57 -0.71
N ARG A 19 9.33 -3.11 0.16
CA ARG A 19 10.05 -3.99 1.09
C ARG A 19 9.08 -4.67 2.04
N MET A 20 8.11 -3.93 2.58
CA MET A 20 7.12 -4.48 3.50
C MET A 20 6.24 -5.53 2.82
N GLN A 21 5.83 -5.33 1.57
CA GLN A 21 5.10 -6.35 0.81
C GLN A 21 5.90 -7.63 0.66
N GLY A 22 7.20 -7.54 0.35
CA GLY A 22 8.07 -8.71 0.26
C GLY A 22 8.18 -9.48 1.57
N ILE A 23 8.32 -8.77 2.70
CA ILE A 23 8.38 -9.37 4.04
C ILE A 23 7.05 -10.05 4.39
N MET A 24 5.91 -9.38 4.17
CA MET A 24 4.59 -9.95 4.44
C MET A 24 4.33 -11.22 3.61
N TRP A 25 4.70 -11.23 2.33
CA TRP A 25 4.56 -12.44 1.51
C TRP A 25 5.48 -13.56 1.97
N HIS A 26 6.75 -13.25 2.29
CA HIS A 26 7.68 -14.23 2.86
C HIS A 26 7.09 -14.88 4.13
N ASP A 27 6.70 -14.06 5.10
CA ASP A 27 6.19 -14.53 6.39
C ASP A 27 4.90 -15.35 6.24
N GLY A 28 4.00 -14.90 5.35
CA GLY A 28 2.79 -15.63 5.04
C GLY A 28 3.07 -16.99 4.37
N ILE A 29 3.95 -17.04 3.38
CA ILE A 29 4.35 -18.26 2.67
C ILE A 29 4.95 -19.27 3.65
N VAL A 30 5.85 -18.82 4.54
CA VAL A 30 6.47 -19.68 5.55
C VAL A 30 5.43 -20.19 6.57
N ARG A 31 4.50 -19.34 7.03
CA ARG A 31 3.40 -19.75 7.94
C ARG A 31 2.49 -20.80 7.33
N LEU A 32 2.30 -20.78 6.02
CA LEU A 32 1.51 -21.81 5.30
C LEU A 32 2.32 -23.10 5.01
N GLY A 33 3.52 -23.23 5.56
CA GLY A 33 4.35 -24.43 5.44
C GLY A 33 5.09 -24.58 4.11
N HIS A 34 5.31 -23.49 3.39
CA HIS A 34 6.11 -23.44 2.17
C HIS A 34 7.50 -22.86 2.45
N GLU A 35 8.47 -23.18 1.60
CA GLU A 35 9.81 -22.56 1.66
C GLU A 35 9.79 -21.22 0.94
N CYS A 36 10.37 -20.17 1.54
CA CYS A 36 10.48 -18.88 0.92
C CYS A 36 11.81 -18.21 1.25
N ASP A 37 12.51 -17.75 0.23
CA ASP A 37 13.79 -17.05 0.38
C ASP A 37 13.65 -15.59 -0.09
N LEU A 38 14.01 -14.64 0.80
CA LEU A 38 14.27 -13.26 0.39
C LEU A 38 15.67 -13.17 -0.19
N ILE A 39 15.77 -12.94 -1.49
CA ILE A 39 17.03 -13.07 -2.21
C ILE A 39 18.04 -11.99 -1.84
N ASN A 40 19.21 -12.45 -1.42
CA ASN A 40 20.43 -11.67 -1.31
C ASN A 40 21.33 -12.00 -2.52
N PHE A 41 21.70 -11.00 -3.32
CA PHE A 41 22.51 -11.20 -4.52
C PHE A 41 24.00 -11.55 -4.25
N TRP A 42 24.43 -11.48 -3.00
CA TRP A 42 25.77 -11.94 -2.61
C TRP A 42 25.84 -13.45 -2.36
N ASP A 43 24.69 -14.10 -2.19
CA ASP A 43 24.62 -15.53 -1.95
C ASP A 43 24.56 -16.30 -3.28
N GLU A 44 25.08 -17.53 -3.27
CA GLU A 44 24.89 -18.44 -4.40
C GLU A 44 23.44 -18.90 -4.44
N ASN A 45 22.72 -18.49 -5.48
CA ASN A 45 21.33 -18.85 -5.68
C ASN A 45 21.19 -19.87 -6.81
N ASN A 46 20.70 -21.06 -6.51
CA ASN A 46 20.33 -22.03 -7.54
C ASN A 46 18.90 -21.76 -8.04
N TRP A 47 18.78 -20.89 -9.02
CA TRP A 47 17.50 -20.41 -9.57
C TRP A 47 16.59 -21.53 -10.08
N GLY A 48 17.14 -22.62 -10.59
CA GLY A 48 16.36 -23.77 -11.08
C GLY A 48 15.66 -24.57 -9.98
N ASN A 49 16.04 -24.39 -8.72
CA ASN A 49 15.43 -25.11 -7.59
C ASN A 49 14.16 -24.44 -7.05
N TYR A 50 13.82 -23.25 -7.51
CA TYR A 50 12.59 -22.58 -7.10
C TYR A 50 11.43 -22.99 -8.00
N ASP A 51 10.29 -23.28 -7.40
CA ASP A 51 9.04 -23.49 -8.14
C ASP A 51 8.56 -22.18 -8.76
N TRP A 52 8.76 -21.06 -8.04
CA TRP A 52 8.43 -19.71 -8.49
C TRP A 52 9.44 -18.68 -8.03
N ILE A 53 9.66 -17.67 -8.86
CA ILE A 53 10.43 -16.48 -8.52
C ILE A 53 9.53 -15.25 -8.67
N ILE A 54 9.33 -14.51 -7.57
CA ILE A 54 8.52 -13.29 -7.54
C ILE A 54 9.45 -12.08 -7.60
N VAL A 55 9.31 -11.24 -8.62
CA VAL A 55 10.06 -9.99 -8.78
C VAL A 55 9.17 -8.82 -8.36
N LEU A 56 9.55 -8.13 -7.30
CA LEU A 56 8.83 -6.96 -6.77
C LEU A 56 9.32 -5.68 -7.43
N ALA A 57 8.37 -4.86 -7.87
CA ALA A 57 8.55 -3.55 -8.51
C ALA A 57 9.33 -3.61 -9.84
N TYR A 58 9.66 -2.45 -10.38
CA TYR A 58 10.41 -2.28 -11.63
C TYR A 58 11.50 -1.20 -11.45
N GLY A 59 12.38 -1.42 -10.48
CA GLY A 59 13.48 -0.51 -10.16
C GLY A 59 14.69 -0.66 -11.06
N GLU A 60 15.79 -0.09 -10.61
CA GLU A 60 17.05 0.03 -11.37
C GLU A 60 17.63 -1.33 -11.79
N MET A 61 17.43 -2.35 -10.96
CA MET A 61 17.94 -3.70 -11.23
C MET A 61 17.02 -4.53 -12.13
N PHE A 62 15.76 -4.12 -12.30
CA PHE A 62 14.73 -4.85 -13.03
C PHE A 62 15.16 -5.31 -14.45
N PRO A 63 15.74 -4.43 -15.31
CA PRO A 63 16.14 -4.84 -16.65
C PRO A 63 17.20 -5.93 -16.67
N ASN A 64 18.12 -5.90 -15.71
CA ASN A 64 19.19 -6.90 -15.62
C ASN A 64 18.65 -8.23 -15.11
N ILE A 65 17.80 -8.22 -14.11
CA ILE A 65 17.11 -9.39 -13.56
C ILE A 65 16.31 -10.05 -14.70
N MET A 66 15.42 -9.33 -15.35
CA MET A 66 14.49 -9.89 -16.35
C MET A 66 15.15 -10.29 -17.68
N ARG A 67 16.38 -9.86 -17.95
CA ARG A 67 17.16 -10.38 -19.08
C ARG A 67 17.84 -11.70 -18.80
N GLN A 68 18.20 -11.98 -17.55
CA GLN A 68 18.99 -13.15 -17.19
C GLN A 68 18.13 -14.26 -16.55
N LEU A 69 17.27 -13.89 -15.62
CA LEU A 69 16.50 -14.83 -14.81
C LEU A 69 15.68 -15.84 -15.63
N PRO A 70 14.99 -15.46 -16.73
CA PRO A 70 14.23 -16.41 -17.56
C PRO A 70 15.06 -17.52 -18.19
N LYS A 71 16.39 -17.37 -18.25
CA LYS A 71 17.30 -18.40 -18.77
C LYS A 71 17.52 -19.54 -17.77
N PHE A 72 17.28 -19.28 -16.50
CA PHE A 72 17.47 -20.22 -15.41
C PHE A 72 16.15 -20.79 -14.87
N ASN A 73 15.11 -19.97 -14.89
CA ASN A 73 13.79 -20.36 -14.41
C ASN A 73 12.69 -19.64 -15.21
N PRO A 74 11.75 -20.34 -15.87
CA PRO A 74 10.68 -19.74 -16.63
C PRO A 74 9.50 -19.29 -15.75
N ASN A 75 9.39 -19.80 -14.52
CA ASN A 75 8.27 -19.51 -13.63
C ASN A 75 8.52 -18.20 -12.86
N ILE A 76 8.37 -17.09 -13.56
CA ILE A 76 8.57 -15.75 -13.01
C ILE A 76 7.21 -15.03 -12.88
N ALA A 77 6.91 -14.59 -11.67
CA ALA A 77 5.80 -13.71 -11.37
C ALA A 77 6.32 -12.28 -11.12
N ILE A 78 5.70 -11.28 -11.70
CA ILE A 78 6.03 -9.87 -11.43
C ILE A 78 4.91 -9.23 -10.61
N ALA A 79 5.27 -8.63 -9.47
CA ALA A 79 4.40 -7.72 -8.73
C ALA A 79 4.88 -6.28 -8.99
N PRO A 80 4.28 -5.54 -9.93
CA PRO A 80 4.85 -4.30 -10.43
C PRO A 80 4.74 -3.13 -9.47
N ILE A 81 3.75 -3.13 -8.58
CA ILE A 81 3.52 -2.10 -7.56
C ILE A 81 3.36 -0.72 -8.21
N ILE A 82 2.36 -0.62 -9.07
CA ILE A 82 2.04 0.61 -9.80
C ILE A 82 1.08 1.46 -8.95
N ASP A 83 1.55 2.62 -8.49
CA ASP A 83 0.72 3.65 -7.88
C ASP A 83 0.54 4.80 -8.88
N PRO A 84 -0.54 4.81 -9.66
CA PRO A 84 -0.68 5.72 -10.78
C PRO A 84 -0.88 7.16 -10.29
N ARG A 85 0.10 8.00 -10.58
CA ARG A 85 0.03 9.46 -10.36
C ARG A 85 -0.46 10.22 -11.60
N TRP A 86 -0.59 9.52 -12.72
CA TRP A 86 -0.91 10.08 -14.03
C TRP A 86 -2.16 9.44 -14.60
N SER A 87 -2.78 10.10 -15.58
CA SER A 87 -3.86 9.49 -16.37
C SER A 87 -3.34 8.29 -17.15
N LYS A 88 -4.22 7.36 -17.50
CA LYS A 88 -3.89 6.14 -18.27
C LYS A 88 -3.12 6.46 -19.57
N ASN A 89 -3.50 7.51 -20.27
CA ASN A 89 -2.83 7.90 -21.54
C ASN A 89 -1.39 8.38 -21.33
N VAL A 90 -1.16 9.17 -20.27
CA VAL A 90 0.19 9.64 -19.90
C VAL A 90 1.04 8.46 -19.46
N PHE A 91 0.49 7.55 -18.64
CA PHE A 91 1.15 6.33 -18.23
C PHE A 91 1.56 5.47 -19.44
N LYS A 92 0.63 5.21 -20.36
CA LYS A 92 0.87 4.47 -21.61
C LYS A 92 2.00 5.09 -22.43
N PHE A 93 2.01 6.42 -22.54
CA PHE A 93 3.07 7.12 -23.25
C PHE A 93 4.44 6.87 -22.61
N PHE A 94 4.56 7.03 -21.29
CA PHE A 94 5.83 6.80 -20.58
C PHE A 94 6.31 5.36 -20.68
N PHE A 95 5.43 4.38 -20.56
CA PHE A 95 5.82 2.98 -20.63
C PHE A 95 6.16 2.52 -22.04
N LYS A 96 5.39 2.90 -23.05
CA LYS A 96 5.61 2.43 -24.42
C LYS A 96 6.69 3.20 -25.17
N TYR A 97 6.78 4.51 -24.98
CA TYR A 97 7.55 5.38 -25.86
C TYR A 97 8.67 6.12 -25.17
N TRP A 98 8.63 6.30 -23.86
CA TRP A 98 9.62 7.08 -23.13
C TRP A 98 10.80 6.22 -22.72
N GLY A 99 11.97 6.51 -23.29
CA GLY A 99 13.22 5.79 -23.00
C GLY A 99 13.92 5.36 -24.28
N PHE A 100 14.32 6.33 -25.09
CA PHE A 100 15.00 6.12 -26.35
C PHE A 100 16.42 5.55 -26.15
N LYS A 101 16.50 4.28 -25.74
CA LYS A 101 17.80 3.60 -25.52
C LYS A 101 18.76 3.65 -26.69
N LYS A 102 18.25 3.75 -27.90
CA LYS A 102 19.06 3.83 -29.12
C LYS A 102 19.65 5.21 -29.35
N HIS A 103 19.19 6.23 -28.66
CA HIS A 103 19.65 7.60 -28.80
C HIS A 103 20.20 8.07 -27.45
N PHE A 104 21.50 8.25 -27.35
CA PHE A 104 22.22 8.86 -26.22
C PHE A 104 22.35 8.08 -24.92
N GLY A 105 22.11 6.74 -24.92
CA GLY A 105 22.28 5.94 -23.70
C GLY A 105 21.26 6.21 -22.59
N LEU A 106 20.22 6.98 -22.86
CA LEU A 106 19.14 7.25 -21.91
C LEU A 106 18.22 6.03 -21.79
N SER A 107 18.00 5.55 -20.57
CA SER A 107 17.02 4.51 -20.26
C SER A 107 15.99 5.07 -19.29
N SER A 108 14.77 4.57 -19.41
CA SER A 108 13.69 4.85 -18.46
C SER A 108 13.23 3.55 -17.82
N GLN A 109 13.16 3.51 -16.50
CA GLN A 109 12.64 2.36 -15.76
C GLN A 109 11.24 1.94 -16.24
N TYR A 110 10.42 2.89 -16.70
CA TYR A 110 9.07 2.63 -17.24
C TYR A 110 9.13 1.85 -18.55
N HIS A 111 9.96 2.31 -19.48
CA HIS A 111 10.14 1.63 -20.77
C HIS A 111 10.87 0.30 -20.61
N ASP A 112 11.81 0.20 -19.68
CA ASP A 112 12.48 -1.05 -19.35
C ASP A 112 11.51 -2.08 -18.80
N PHE A 113 10.56 -1.67 -17.95
CA PHE A 113 9.49 -2.55 -17.51
C PHE A 113 8.62 -3.04 -18.70
N TYR A 114 8.20 -2.15 -19.59
CA TYR A 114 7.44 -2.51 -20.79
C TYR A 114 8.17 -3.51 -21.68
N LEU A 115 9.49 -3.35 -21.86
CA LEU A 115 10.29 -4.23 -22.71
C LEU A 115 10.57 -5.59 -22.08
N TYR A 116 10.97 -5.62 -20.83
CA TYR A 116 11.49 -6.82 -20.16
C TYR A 116 10.44 -7.52 -19.30
N GLY A 117 9.42 -6.85 -18.88
CA GLY A 117 8.31 -7.45 -18.12
C GLY A 117 7.61 -8.56 -18.89
N ARG A 118 7.58 -8.48 -20.21
CA ARG A 118 7.01 -9.51 -21.10
C ARG A 118 7.63 -10.91 -20.95
N ASN A 119 8.76 -11.01 -20.27
CA ASN A 119 9.40 -12.29 -19.96
C ASN A 119 8.81 -12.95 -18.69
N ALA A 120 7.83 -12.33 -18.04
CA ALA A 120 7.11 -12.94 -16.92
C ALA A 120 6.07 -13.93 -17.42
N LYS A 121 5.84 -14.98 -16.63
CA LYS A 121 4.75 -15.93 -16.86
C LYS A 121 3.41 -15.37 -16.39
N ILE A 122 3.41 -14.70 -15.24
CA ILE A 122 2.22 -14.03 -14.66
C ILE A 122 2.58 -12.68 -14.02
N TYR A 123 1.52 -11.88 -13.81
CA TYR A 123 1.61 -10.64 -13.04
C TYR A 123 0.70 -10.70 -11.81
N LEU A 124 1.18 -10.16 -10.69
CA LEU A 124 0.48 -10.10 -9.42
C LEU A 124 0.13 -8.64 -9.11
N THR A 125 -1.13 -8.26 -9.24
CA THR A 125 -1.60 -6.90 -8.96
C THR A 125 -2.31 -6.83 -7.62
N ARG A 126 -2.26 -5.66 -6.98
CA ARG A 126 -2.92 -5.43 -5.69
C ARG A 126 -4.38 -5.00 -5.85
N SER A 127 -4.76 -4.45 -7.02
CA SER A 127 -6.07 -3.86 -7.25
C SER A 127 -6.48 -3.97 -8.73
N ASN A 128 -7.79 -3.83 -8.99
CA ASN A 128 -8.31 -3.73 -10.35
C ASN A 128 -7.75 -2.50 -11.07
N LEU A 129 -7.55 -1.40 -10.34
CA LEU A 129 -6.93 -0.20 -10.90
C LEU A 129 -5.52 -0.51 -11.43
N GLU A 130 -4.69 -1.22 -10.66
CA GLU A 130 -3.37 -1.64 -11.10
C GLU A 130 -3.43 -2.58 -12.30
N THR A 131 -4.39 -3.52 -12.30
CA THR A 131 -4.67 -4.42 -13.43
C THR A 131 -4.99 -3.64 -14.71
N GLU A 132 -5.85 -2.63 -14.64
CA GLU A 132 -6.18 -1.77 -15.77
C GLU A 132 -4.96 -1.01 -16.32
N PHE A 133 -4.10 -0.49 -15.43
CA PHE A 133 -2.87 0.18 -15.86
C PHE A 133 -1.88 -0.75 -16.54
N LEU A 134 -1.78 -2.01 -16.09
CA LEU A 134 -0.96 -3.03 -16.77
C LEU A 134 -1.53 -3.41 -18.12
N SER A 135 -2.82 -3.73 -18.17
CA SER A 135 -3.47 -4.17 -19.39
C SER A 135 -3.46 -3.05 -20.45
N ASP A 136 -3.99 -1.88 -20.12
CA ASP A 136 -4.11 -0.77 -21.08
C ASP A 136 -2.78 -0.06 -21.33
N GLY A 137 -1.93 0.09 -20.30
CA GLY A 137 -0.69 0.85 -20.36
C GLY A 137 0.50 0.08 -20.90
N CYS A 138 0.59 -1.21 -20.55
CA CYS A 138 1.73 -2.05 -20.90
C CYS A 138 1.38 -3.17 -21.90
N ASP A 139 0.15 -3.23 -22.41
CA ASP A 139 -0.36 -4.28 -23.31
C ASP A 139 -0.17 -5.70 -22.73
N VAL A 140 -0.39 -5.87 -21.45
CA VAL A 140 -0.36 -7.17 -20.79
C VAL A 140 -1.73 -7.81 -20.89
N SER A 141 -1.79 -9.07 -21.35
CA SER A 141 -3.05 -9.80 -21.42
C SER A 141 -3.66 -10.01 -20.04
N LEU A 142 -4.97 -9.83 -19.92
CA LEU A 142 -5.71 -10.05 -18.67
C LEU A 142 -5.60 -11.49 -18.18
N ASP A 143 -5.38 -12.46 -19.07
CA ASP A 143 -5.29 -13.90 -18.73
C ASP A 143 -4.12 -14.23 -17.81
N ILE A 144 -3.07 -13.42 -17.84
CA ILE A 144 -1.86 -13.61 -17.03
C ILE A 144 -1.75 -12.60 -15.87
N ILE A 145 -2.79 -11.78 -15.64
CA ILE A 145 -2.83 -10.83 -14.53
C ILE A 145 -3.75 -11.37 -13.42
N HIS A 146 -3.18 -11.58 -12.26
CA HIS A 146 -3.91 -12.12 -11.11
C HIS A 146 -3.89 -11.15 -9.95
N LYS A 147 -5.08 -10.86 -9.39
CA LYS A 147 -5.20 -9.97 -8.25
C LYS A 147 -4.89 -10.69 -6.94
N VAL A 148 -3.87 -10.20 -6.23
CA VAL A 148 -3.47 -10.62 -4.89
C VAL A 148 -3.48 -9.39 -3.99
N PRO A 149 -4.50 -9.18 -3.14
CA PRO A 149 -4.57 -8.05 -2.23
C PRO A 149 -3.39 -8.01 -1.27
N LEU A 150 -3.04 -6.81 -0.82
CA LEU A 150 -2.06 -6.65 0.26
C LEU A 150 -2.66 -7.14 1.58
N SER A 151 -1.85 -7.88 2.31
CA SER A 151 -2.14 -8.28 3.68
C SER A 151 -1.70 -7.21 4.69
N LEU A 152 -1.92 -7.51 5.95
CA LEU A 152 -1.47 -6.70 7.07
C LEU A 152 -0.06 -7.12 7.53
N ARG A 153 0.73 -6.15 7.98
CA ARG A 153 2.00 -6.43 8.66
C ARG A 153 1.82 -6.68 10.17
N PHE A 154 0.68 -6.27 10.73
CA PHE A 154 0.32 -6.51 12.12
C PHE A 154 -0.76 -7.57 12.23
N ASN A 155 -0.84 -8.23 13.38
CA ASN A 155 -1.95 -9.13 13.68
C ASN A 155 -3.25 -8.33 13.84
N ILE A 156 -4.36 -8.94 13.44
CA ILE A 156 -5.69 -8.37 13.69
C ILE A 156 -6.05 -8.62 15.17
N ALA A 157 -6.71 -7.66 15.79
CA ALA A 157 -7.18 -7.84 17.17
C ALA A 157 -8.19 -8.99 17.23
N ASP A 158 -8.08 -9.81 18.28
CA ASP A 158 -9.00 -10.94 18.48
C ASP A 158 -10.41 -10.44 18.80
N GLU A 159 -10.50 -9.40 19.62
CA GLU A 159 -11.72 -8.74 20.06
C GLU A 159 -11.64 -7.23 19.82
N MET A 160 -12.81 -6.57 19.77
CA MET A 160 -12.90 -5.12 19.61
C MET A 160 -12.26 -4.41 20.81
N PRO A 161 -11.21 -3.64 20.63
CA PRO A 161 -10.58 -2.89 21.72
C PRO A 161 -11.49 -1.76 22.22
N GLU A 162 -11.30 -1.35 23.47
CA GLU A 162 -11.94 -0.13 23.99
C GLU A 162 -11.52 1.09 23.18
N LYS A 163 -12.51 1.88 22.72
CA LYS A 163 -12.32 3.03 21.85
C LYS A 163 -12.44 4.35 22.59
N GLU A 164 -11.46 5.21 22.39
CA GLU A 164 -11.53 6.61 22.78
C GLU A 164 -12.10 7.45 21.62
N ASN A 165 -12.89 8.46 21.95
CA ASN A 165 -13.57 9.29 20.94
C ASN A 165 -12.64 10.31 20.29
N PHE A 166 -11.70 9.83 19.44
CA PHE A 166 -10.84 10.68 18.63
C PHE A 166 -10.59 10.07 17.24
N CYS A 167 -10.29 10.97 16.30
CA CYS A 167 -9.78 10.62 14.97
C CYS A 167 -8.25 10.56 14.99
N PHE A 168 -7.66 9.52 14.43
CA PHE A 168 -6.22 9.36 14.26
C PHE A 168 -5.82 9.46 12.79
N HIS A 169 -4.68 10.06 12.52
CA HIS A 169 -4.04 10.10 11.21
C HIS A 169 -2.55 9.81 11.36
N CYS A 170 -2.03 8.94 10.51
CA CYS A 170 -0.60 8.65 10.47
C CYS A 170 -0.10 8.66 9.02
N SER A 171 0.88 9.51 8.72
CA SER A 171 1.49 9.59 7.40
C SER A 171 2.79 10.41 7.41
N ARG A 172 3.41 10.56 6.23
CA ARG A 172 4.38 11.63 5.98
C ARG A 172 3.61 12.95 5.87
N LEU A 173 3.45 13.67 6.98
CA LEU A 173 2.48 14.77 7.12
C LEU A 173 2.62 15.87 6.06
N ARG A 174 3.85 16.22 5.67
CA ARG A 174 4.10 17.27 4.65
C ARG A 174 3.96 16.78 3.21
N ALA A 175 3.76 15.49 2.97
CA ALA A 175 3.55 14.98 1.62
C ALA A 175 2.21 15.48 1.07
N ALA A 176 2.27 16.26 -0.02
CA ALA A 176 1.11 16.96 -0.57
C ALA A 176 -0.07 16.03 -0.89
N ASN A 177 0.21 14.78 -1.31
CA ASN A 177 -0.82 13.80 -1.60
C ASN A 177 -1.57 13.30 -0.35
N LYS A 178 -1.04 13.48 0.88
CA LYS A 178 -1.69 13.04 2.13
C LYS A 178 -2.77 14.00 2.61
N ASN A 179 -2.81 15.22 2.07
CA ASN A 179 -3.92 16.15 2.25
C ASN A 179 -4.24 16.52 3.71
N VAL A 180 -3.20 16.56 4.55
CA VAL A 180 -3.33 16.79 5.99
C VAL A 180 -3.94 18.15 6.31
N GLU A 181 -3.69 19.15 5.47
CA GLU A 181 -4.25 20.51 5.65
C GLU A 181 -5.79 20.53 5.65
N ARG A 182 -6.43 19.76 4.72
CA ARG A 182 -7.89 19.67 4.70
C ARG A 182 -8.45 18.87 5.86
N LEU A 183 -7.74 17.82 6.30
CA LEU A 183 -8.13 17.08 7.50
C LEU A 183 -8.07 17.96 8.76
N ILE A 184 -7.02 18.77 8.92
CA ILE A 184 -6.92 19.77 9.99
C ILE A 184 -8.05 20.79 9.90
N SER A 185 -8.34 21.29 8.71
CA SER A 185 -9.46 22.24 8.49
C SER A 185 -10.80 21.63 8.86
N ALA A 186 -11.03 20.36 8.53
CA ALA A 186 -12.22 19.62 8.93
C ALA A 186 -12.30 19.47 10.46
N ALA A 187 -11.19 19.10 11.12
CA ALA A 187 -11.13 18.97 12.57
C ALA A 187 -11.45 20.31 13.29
N LYS A 188 -10.91 21.42 12.81
CA LYS A 188 -11.23 22.77 13.33
C LYS A 188 -12.70 23.12 13.15
N LYS A 189 -13.26 22.90 11.96
CA LYS A 189 -14.63 23.26 11.62
C LYS A 189 -15.67 22.42 12.37
N TYR A 190 -15.44 21.13 12.52
CA TYR A 190 -16.35 20.17 13.13
C TYR A 190 -16.03 19.83 14.59
N HIS A 191 -14.98 20.43 15.17
CA HIS A 191 -14.54 20.29 16.55
C HIS A 191 -14.35 18.85 17.05
N PHE A 192 -13.96 17.92 16.17
CA PHE A 192 -13.57 16.59 16.61
C PHE A 192 -12.09 16.54 17.05
N LYS A 193 -11.78 15.68 18.02
CA LYS A 193 -10.41 15.46 18.47
C LYS A 193 -9.62 14.77 17.36
N LEU A 194 -8.51 15.39 16.94
CA LEU A 194 -7.61 14.85 15.92
C LEU A 194 -6.20 14.66 16.49
N LYS A 195 -5.68 13.43 16.37
CA LYS A 195 -4.27 13.14 16.69
C LYS A 195 -3.52 12.84 15.42
N LEU A 196 -2.40 13.54 15.20
CA LEU A 196 -1.55 13.44 14.02
C LEU A 196 -0.23 12.78 14.39
N ALA A 197 0.12 11.69 13.71
CA ALA A 197 1.42 11.04 13.82
C ALA A 197 2.17 11.06 12.50
N GLY A 198 3.49 11.02 12.56
CA GLY A 198 4.33 10.85 11.36
C GLY A 198 5.52 11.79 11.32
N THR A 199 6.27 11.68 10.21
CA THR A 199 7.52 12.40 10.05
C THR A 199 7.33 13.85 9.63
N LEU A 200 8.12 14.72 10.24
CA LEU A 200 8.36 16.09 9.85
C LEU A 200 9.87 16.29 9.68
N ASN A 201 10.31 16.68 8.50
CA ASN A 201 11.73 16.85 8.18
C ASN A 201 12.17 18.30 8.40
N GLY A 202 12.96 18.51 9.43
CA GLY A 202 13.52 19.81 9.74
C GLY A 202 12.54 20.81 10.34
N GLU A 203 13.05 22.00 10.65
CA GLU A 203 12.31 23.03 11.37
C GLU A 203 11.19 23.66 10.56
N ASN A 204 11.37 23.79 9.25
CA ASN A 204 10.36 24.38 8.36
C ASN A 204 9.06 23.57 8.32
N GLU A 205 9.13 22.22 8.35
CA GLU A 205 7.93 21.38 8.36
C GLU A 205 7.23 21.41 9.73
N LYS A 206 8.00 21.54 10.83
CA LYS A 206 7.44 21.71 12.16
C LYS A 206 6.72 23.05 12.29
N GLN A 207 7.32 24.13 11.81
CA GLN A 207 6.69 25.46 11.80
C GLN A 207 5.42 25.47 10.95
N TRP A 208 5.44 24.80 9.79
CA TRP A 208 4.26 24.64 8.95
C TRP A 208 3.12 23.94 9.72
N LEU A 209 3.39 22.82 10.38
CA LEU A 209 2.36 22.13 11.14
C LEU A 209 1.88 22.99 12.33
N SER A 210 2.79 23.59 13.07
CA SER A 210 2.45 24.49 14.20
C SER A 210 1.52 25.63 13.77
N SER A 211 1.80 26.25 12.63
CA SER A 211 0.92 27.32 12.10
C SER A 211 -0.48 26.82 11.71
N LEU A 212 -0.56 25.56 11.21
CA LEU A 212 -1.86 24.96 10.86
C LEU A 212 -2.71 24.59 12.08
N ILE A 213 -2.09 24.18 13.19
CA ILE A 213 -2.80 23.77 14.41
C ILE A 213 -2.89 24.88 15.46
N GLU A 214 -2.33 26.03 15.16
CA GLU A 214 -2.39 27.20 16.04
C GLU A 214 -3.84 27.51 16.45
N ASN A 215 -4.06 27.76 17.74
CA ASN A 215 -5.36 28.02 18.35
C ASN A 215 -6.41 26.89 18.21
N ALA A 216 -5.96 25.63 17.97
CA ALA A 216 -6.83 24.46 17.93
C ALA A 216 -6.54 23.55 19.13
N ASP A 217 -7.36 23.61 20.16
CA ASP A 217 -7.27 22.79 21.38
C ASP A 217 -7.67 21.32 21.18
N ASN A 218 -8.29 21.03 20.05
CA ASN A 218 -8.76 19.70 19.66
C ASN A 218 -7.80 18.95 18.74
N ILE A 219 -6.62 19.52 18.39
CA ILE A 219 -5.65 18.91 17.48
C ILE A 219 -4.31 18.74 18.16
N GLU A 220 -3.79 17.51 18.17
CA GLU A 220 -2.52 17.15 18.81
C GLU A 220 -1.57 16.50 17.79
N TYR A 221 -0.33 16.97 17.72
CA TYR A 221 0.74 16.26 17.04
C TYR A 221 1.51 15.39 18.03
N VAL A 222 1.46 14.07 17.85
CA VAL A 222 2.04 13.08 18.76
C VAL A 222 3.44 12.61 18.35
N GLY A 223 3.98 13.17 17.28
CA GLY A 223 5.33 12.86 16.82
C GLY A 223 5.41 11.64 15.88
N MET A 224 6.65 11.19 15.65
CA MET A 224 6.92 9.92 15.01
C MET A 224 6.82 8.80 16.04
N LEU A 225 6.08 7.75 15.73
CA LEU A 225 5.78 6.65 16.65
C LEU A 225 6.57 5.39 16.28
N SER A 226 6.98 4.61 17.29
CA SER A 226 7.40 3.22 17.10
C SER A 226 6.19 2.34 16.70
N ASP A 227 6.45 1.12 16.23
CA ASP A 227 5.37 0.19 15.88
C ASP A 227 4.47 -0.13 17.09
N GLU A 228 5.02 -0.29 18.29
CA GLU A 228 4.25 -0.52 19.52
C GLU A 228 3.37 0.69 19.88
N GLN A 229 3.93 1.89 19.76
CA GLN A 229 3.17 3.12 19.99
C GLN A 229 2.07 3.29 18.95
N LEU A 230 2.36 3.01 17.67
CA LEU A 230 1.40 3.09 16.57
C LEU A 230 0.23 2.13 16.78
N ILE A 231 0.52 0.88 17.15
CA ILE A 231 -0.50 -0.12 17.53
C ILE A 231 -1.35 0.38 18.71
N SER A 232 -0.73 0.99 19.73
CA SER A 232 -1.46 1.56 20.85
C SER A 232 -2.44 2.66 20.41
N TYR A 233 -2.06 3.51 19.46
CA TYR A 233 -2.96 4.52 18.90
C TYR A 233 -4.07 3.88 18.05
N TYR A 234 -3.78 2.91 17.21
CA TYR A 234 -4.77 2.18 16.42
C TYR A 234 -5.82 1.49 17.31
N ARG A 235 -5.39 0.87 18.40
CA ARG A 235 -6.31 0.22 19.37
C ARG A 235 -7.28 1.22 20.01
N ARG A 236 -6.81 2.39 20.37
CA ARG A 236 -7.61 3.42 21.08
C ARG A 236 -8.42 4.31 20.13
N ALA A 237 -7.93 4.59 18.95
CA ALA A 237 -8.62 5.46 17.99
C ALA A 237 -9.96 4.88 17.57
N LYS A 238 -11.03 5.65 17.70
CA LYS A 238 -12.34 5.26 17.18
C LYS A 238 -12.42 5.39 15.67
N VAL A 239 -11.76 6.41 15.12
CA VAL A 239 -11.71 6.69 13.67
C VAL A 239 -10.27 6.83 13.21
N PHE A 240 -9.96 6.28 12.05
CA PHE A 240 -8.75 6.56 11.31
C PHE A 240 -9.10 7.28 10.01
N ALA A 241 -8.50 8.45 9.75
CA ALA A 241 -8.79 9.23 8.55
C ALA A 241 -7.55 9.38 7.65
N LEU A 242 -7.69 9.02 6.37
CA LEU A 242 -6.66 9.19 5.34
C LEU A 242 -7.28 9.77 4.05
N PRO A 243 -7.72 11.04 4.04
CA PRO A 243 -8.35 11.67 2.89
C PRO A 243 -7.32 12.14 1.85
N SER A 244 -6.42 11.23 1.44
CA SER A 244 -5.35 11.50 0.48
C SER A 244 -5.92 11.97 -0.86
N LEU A 245 -5.21 12.84 -1.58
CA LEU A 245 -5.62 13.28 -2.93
C LEU A 245 -5.64 12.11 -3.91
N VAL A 246 -4.74 11.16 -3.70
CA VAL A 246 -4.69 9.87 -4.40
C VAL A 246 -4.10 8.85 -3.44
N GLU A 247 -4.68 7.66 -3.38
CA GLU A 247 -4.16 6.57 -2.56
C GLU A 247 -4.13 5.26 -3.37
N GLY A 248 -3.06 4.50 -3.20
CA GLY A 248 -3.00 3.14 -3.68
C GLY A 248 -3.92 2.24 -2.84
N VAL A 249 -3.35 1.50 -1.92
CA VAL A 249 -4.12 0.63 -1.01
C VAL A 249 -4.46 1.31 0.31
N GLY A 250 -3.58 2.18 0.81
CA GLY A 250 -3.74 2.78 2.12
C GLY A 250 -3.40 1.82 3.26
N MET A 251 -2.20 1.23 3.26
CA MET A 251 -1.80 0.23 4.25
C MET A 251 -2.05 0.65 5.70
N VAL A 252 -1.77 1.91 6.04
CA VAL A 252 -1.99 2.43 7.40
C VAL A 252 -3.49 2.43 7.80
N ALA A 253 -4.40 2.53 6.83
CA ALA A 253 -5.83 2.41 7.09
C ALA A 253 -6.24 0.96 7.35
N LEU A 254 -5.67 0.00 6.61
CA LEU A 254 -5.86 -1.43 6.88
C LEU A 254 -5.33 -1.79 8.28
N GLU A 255 -4.16 -1.26 8.66
CA GLU A 255 -3.58 -1.44 9.99
C GLU A 255 -4.49 -0.90 11.10
N ALA A 256 -5.04 0.30 10.93
CA ALA A 256 -5.96 0.88 11.90
C ALA A 256 -7.26 0.08 12.04
N ALA A 257 -7.82 -0.37 10.91
CA ALA A 257 -9.00 -1.22 10.87
C ALA A 257 -8.78 -2.59 11.52
N ALA A 258 -7.56 -3.15 11.40
CA ALA A 258 -7.18 -4.39 12.07
C ALA A 258 -7.25 -4.31 13.60
N TYR A 259 -7.28 -3.11 14.13
CA TYR A 259 -7.51 -2.84 15.55
C TYR A 259 -8.89 -2.19 15.82
N GLY A 260 -9.82 -2.31 14.88
CA GLY A 260 -11.21 -1.91 15.07
C GLY A 260 -11.48 -0.40 14.92
N ALA A 261 -10.61 0.36 14.29
CA ALA A 261 -10.92 1.76 13.96
C ALA A 261 -11.87 1.82 12.74
N GLU A 262 -12.92 2.61 12.82
CA GLU A 262 -13.70 2.99 11.64
C GLU A 262 -12.83 3.83 10.70
N VAL A 263 -13.04 3.72 9.40
CA VAL A 263 -12.11 4.27 8.42
C VAL A 263 -12.78 5.31 7.53
N VAL A 264 -12.10 6.46 7.38
CA VAL A 264 -12.47 7.53 6.43
C VAL A 264 -11.36 7.69 5.40
N LEU A 265 -11.65 7.41 4.14
CA LEU A 265 -10.67 7.37 3.05
C LEU A 265 -11.11 8.21 1.85
N THR A 266 -10.13 8.53 1.01
CA THR A 266 -10.42 9.12 -0.30
C THR A 266 -11.25 8.18 -1.18
N ASN A 267 -12.13 8.75 -1.99
CA ASN A 267 -12.85 8.02 -3.03
C ASN A 267 -12.04 7.90 -4.35
N ILE A 268 -10.76 8.32 -4.35
CA ILE A 268 -9.87 8.33 -5.52
C ILE A 268 -8.80 7.24 -5.36
N GLY A 269 -8.66 6.37 -6.34
CA GLY A 269 -7.71 5.27 -6.33
C GLY A 269 -8.34 3.92 -5.98
N ALA A 270 -7.56 3.01 -5.41
CA ALA A 270 -8.01 1.66 -5.06
C ALA A 270 -8.85 1.54 -3.76
N PRO A 271 -9.02 2.55 -2.88
CA PRO A 271 -9.80 2.37 -1.66
C PRO A 271 -11.23 1.86 -1.90
N LYS A 272 -11.90 2.29 -2.98
CA LYS A 272 -13.25 1.80 -3.31
C LYS A 272 -13.33 0.27 -3.43
N GLU A 273 -12.28 -0.33 -3.96
CA GLU A 273 -12.22 -1.77 -4.16
C GLU A 273 -11.89 -2.53 -2.88
N TYR A 274 -11.04 -1.94 -2.05
CA TYR A 274 -10.56 -2.59 -0.83
C TYR A 274 -11.60 -2.63 0.29
N TRP A 275 -12.51 -1.65 0.33
CA TRP A 275 -13.33 -1.45 1.53
C TRP A 275 -14.78 -1.90 1.38
N ASP A 276 -15.29 -2.09 0.16
CA ASP A 276 -16.61 -2.66 -0.16
C ASP A 276 -17.75 -2.25 0.81
N GLY A 277 -17.85 -0.96 1.10
CA GLY A 277 -18.85 -0.43 2.04
C GLY A 277 -18.43 -0.38 3.51
N HIS A 278 -17.27 -0.94 3.87
CA HIS A 278 -16.75 -0.91 5.26
C HIS A 278 -15.90 0.33 5.58
N ALA A 279 -15.90 1.35 4.74
CA ALA A 279 -15.28 2.64 5.00
C ALA A 279 -16.15 3.79 4.47
N GLU A 280 -16.06 4.95 5.10
CA GLU A 280 -16.61 6.19 4.55
C GLU A 280 -15.64 6.74 3.49
N LEU A 281 -16.10 6.77 2.24
CA LEU A 281 -15.32 7.25 1.10
C LEU A 281 -15.68 8.70 0.78
N VAL A 282 -14.71 9.61 0.91
CA VAL A 282 -14.91 11.04 0.78
C VAL A 282 -14.25 11.66 -0.45
N ASN A 283 -14.81 12.77 -0.91
CA ASN A 283 -14.14 13.66 -1.84
C ASN A 283 -12.99 14.38 -1.09
N PRO A 284 -11.70 14.09 -1.42
CA PRO A 284 -10.59 14.66 -0.68
C PRO A 284 -10.43 16.18 -0.87
N TYR A 285 -11.13 16.77 -1.82
CA TYR A 285 -11.13 18.22 -2.06
C TYR A 285 -12.19 18.96 -1.26
N ASP A 286 -13.10 18.26 -0.59
CA ASP A 286 -14.22 18.82 0.16
C ASP A 286 -14.00 18.62 1.66
N VAL A 287 -13.80 19.74 2.39
CA VAL A 287 -13.59 19.75 3.84
C VAL A 287 -14.85 19.31 4.58
N ASP A 288 -16.03 19.61 4.05
CA ASP A 288 -17.30 19.25 4.69
C ASP A 288 -17.59 17.76 4.53
N ASP A 289 -17.28 17.19 3.39
CA ASP A 289 -17.41 15.75 3.18
C ASP A 289 -16.50 14.97 4.14
N ILE A 290 -15.22 15.40 4.26
CA ILE A 290 -14.26 14.81 5.22
C ILE A 290 -14.79 14.95 6.66
N GLY A 291 -15.23 16.15 7.05
CA GLY A 291 -15.67 16.41 8.41
C GLY A 291 -16.93 15.63 8.80
N ASN A 292 -17.93 15.60 7.93
CA ASN A 292 -19.18 14.86 8.15
C ASN A 292 -18.91 13.35 8.26
N ALA A 293 -18.05 12.78 7.41
CA ALA A 293 -17.69 11.38 7.47
C ALA A 293 -16.99 11.01 8.78
N VAL A 294 -16.04 11.83 9.24
CA VAL A 294 -15.36 11.60 10.53
C VAL A 294 -16.35 11.67 11.68
N VAL A 295 -17.23 12.69 11.73
CA VAL A 295 -18.25 12.83 12.79
C VAL A 295 -19.23 11.66 12.77
N LYS A 296 -19.67 11.22 11.59
CA LYS A 296 -20.53 10.04 11.43
C LYS A 296 -19.89 8.80 12.06
N CYS A 297 -18.61 8.53 11.74
CA CYS A 297 -17.86 7.40 12.31
C CYS A 297 -17.64 7.55 13.83
N LEU A 298 -17.35 8.76 14.32
CA LEU A 298 -17.21 9.01 15.76
C LEU A 298 -18.50 8.76 16.54
N ASN A 299 -19.67 8.94 15.92
CA ASN A 299 -20.98 8.73 16.53
C ASN A 299 -21.52 7.29 16.37
N LYS A 300 -20.91 6.46 15.51
CA LYS A 300 -21.25 5.04 15.34
C LYS A 300 -21.02 4.31 16.66
N LYS A 301 -21.95 3.42 17.05
CA LYS A 301 -21.72 2.55 18.21
C LYS A 301 -20.69 1.49 17.89
N THR A 302 -19.82 1.22 18.83
CA THR A 302 -18.73 0.22 18.62
C THR A 302 -19.30 -1.19 18.39
N GLU A 303 -20.43 -1.51 19.02
CA GLU A 303 -21.11 -2.81 18.86
C GLU A 303 -21.70 -3.01 17.45
N ASP A 304 -21.94 -1.92 16.71
CA ASP A 304 -22.46 -1.96 15.35
C ASP A 304 -21.34 -2.10 14.29
N SER A 305 -20.08 -2.25 14.72
CA SER A 305 -18.93 -2.33 13.83
C SER A 305 -18.57 -3.77 13.51
N ASP A 306 -18.56 -4.13 12.23
CA ASP A 306 -18.14 -5.42 11.70
C ASP A 306 -16.72 -5.39 11.11
N ILE A 307 -16.01 -4.28 11.33
CA ILE A 307 -14.70 -4.02 10.69
C ILE A 307 -13.65 -5.10 10.98
N LEU A 308 -13.63 -5.67 12.19
CA LEU A 308 -12.67 -6.73 12.52
C LEU A 308 -12.96 -8.03 11.77
N GLU A 309 -14.24 -8.41 11.63
CA GLU A 309 -14.65 -9.59 10.87
C GLU A 309 -14.30 -9.42 9.39
N PHE A 310 -14.60 -8.25 8.84
CA PHE A 310 -14.21 -7.90 7.48
C PHE A 310 -12.70 -8.00 7.27
N MET A 311 -11.90 -7.45 8.18
CA MET A 311 -10.43 -7.52 8.10
C MET A 311 -9.91 -8.96 8.20
N LYS A 312 -10.47 -9.78 9.09
CA LYS A 312 -10.08 -11.19 9.24
C LYS A 312 -10.37 -11.99 7.97
N ALA A 313 -11.52 -11.78 7.38
CA ALA A 313 -11.97 -12.51 6.20
C ALA A 313 -11.18 -12.14 4.92
N HIS A 314 -10.79 -10.87 4.77
CA HIS A 314 -10.30 -10.35 3.49
C HIS A 314 -8.81 -9.98 3.47
N TYR A 315 -8.24 -9.53 4.60
CA TYR A 315 -6.91 -8.92 4.64
C TYR A 315 -5.97 -9.51 5.69
N SER A 316 -6.36 -10.60 6.37
CA SER A 316 -5.42 -11.33 7.21
C SER A 316 -4.24 -11.83 6.37
N LEU A 317 -3.07 -11.95 7.01
CA LEU A 317 -1.88 -12.48 6.35
C LEU A 317 -2.16 -13.83 5.68
N GLU A 318 -2.88 -14.69 6.38
CA GLU A 318 -3.25 -16.03 5.89
C GLU A 318 -4.18 -15.97 4.69
N ALA A 319 -5.27 -15.20 4.75
CA ALA A 319 -6.23 -15.08 3.64
C ALA A 319 -5.56 -14.57 2.34
N CYS A 320 -4.76 -13.50 2.44
CA CYS A 320 -4.05 -12.97 1.28
C CYS A 320 -2.97 -13.92 0.76
N THR A 321 -2.26 -14.64 1.66
CA THR A 321 -1.22 -15.58 1.26
C THR A 321 -1.81 -16.84 0.64
N HIS A 322 -2.92 -17.35 1.15
CA HIS A 322 -3.66 -18.46 0.50
C HIS A 322 -3.99 -18.12 -0.95
N ARG A 323 -4.47 -16.89 -1.20
CA ARG A 323 -4.77 -16.43 -2.55
C ARG A 323 -3.52 -16.35 -3.45
N LEU A 324 -2.39 -15.87 -2.91
CA LEU A 324 -1.12 -15.88 -3.62
C LEU A 324 -0.70 -17.31 -4.00
N ILE A 325 -0.72 -18.22 -3.03
CA ILE A 325 -0.34 -19.63 -3.24
C ILE A 325 -1.27 -20.32 -4.25
N GLU A 326 -2.57 -20.04 -4.20
CA GLU A 326 -3.55 -20.56 -5.15
C GLU A 326 -3.25 -20.09 -6.58
N VAL A 327 -2.95 -18.81 -6.76
CA VAL A 327 -2.53 -18.26 -8.06
C VAL A 327 -1.29 -18.96 -8.56
N LEU A 328 -0.24 -19.12 -7.72
CA LEU A 328 1.01 -19.78 -8.12
C LEU A 328 0.83 -21.27 -8.43
N LYS A 329 -0.12 -21.96 -7.80
CA LYS A 329 -0.40 -23.39 -8.07
C LYS A 329 -1.14 -23.63 -9.37
N ASN A 330 -1.98 -22.69 -9.77
CA ASN A 330 -2.87 -22.82 -10.94
C ASN A 330 -2.23 -22.34 -12.25
N ASN A 331 -1.03 -21.78 -12.20
CA ASN A 331 -0.27 -21.29 -13.34
C ASN A 331 1.11 -21.97 -13.48
#